data_a60c642f11905e8714ce7c7c3044f298
#
_entry.id   a60c642f11905e8714ce7c7c3044f298
#
_cell.length_a   1.000
_cell.length_b   1.000
_cell.length_c   1.000
_cell.angle_alpha   90.00
_cell.angle_beta   90.00
_cell.angle_gamma   90.00
#
_symmetry.space_group_name_H-M   'P 1'
#
loop_
_entity.id
_entity.type
_entity.pdbx_description
1 polymer ?
#
loop_
_entity_poly.entity_id
_entity_poly.type
_entity_poly.pdbx_seq_one_letter_code
_entity_poly.pdbx_strand_id
1 'polypeptide(L)'
;QLLADNACARHFILGPAAPDSWRTLDLSQHPVSAVVHKANGSQWERQGSGAAVLGDPRVALTWLVNELSQLGITLQEGQFITTGTCMTPLEIEPGDSASADFGVLGKISMRFGF
;
A
#
# COMPACT_ATOMS: atom_id res chain seq x y z
N GLN A 1 -18.85 9.61 1.26
CA GLN A 1 -18.91 8.28 1.85
C GLN A 1 -17.56 7.60 1.97
N LEU A 2 -16.69 7.77 0.96
CA LEU A 2 -15.33 7.22 1.04
C LEU A 2 -14.56 7.80 2.22
N LEU A 3 -14.72 9.09 2.48
CA LEU A 3 -14.07 9.72 3.63
C LEU A 3 -14.61 9.18 4.95
N ALA A 4 -15.93 8.98 5.02
CA ALA A 4 -16.57 8.46 6.22
C ALA A 4 -16.20 7.01 6.48
N ASP A 5 -15.87 6.25 5.42
CA ASP A 5 -15.46 4.86 5.52
C ASP A 5 -13.92 4.73 5.49
N ASN A 6 -13.22 5.77 5.93
CA ASN A 6 -11.75 5.79 5.96
C ASN A 6 -11.13 5.38 4.62
N ALA A 7 -11.72 5.87 3.52
CA ALA A 7 -11.32 5.57 2.14
C ALA A 7 -11.33 4.06 1.85
N CYS A 8 -12.30 3.33 2.39
CA CYS A 8 -12.48 1.88 2.24
C CYS A 8 -11.42 1.03 2.94
N ALA A 9 -10.57 1.63 3.77
CA ALA A 9 -9.56 0.88 4.49
C ALA A 9 -10.19 0.20 5.71
N ARG A 10 -10.33 -1.12 5.64
CA ARG A 10 -10.86 -1.90 6.76
C ARG A 10 -9.77 -2.40 7.68
N HIS A 11 -8.70 -2.90 7.09
CA HIS A 11 -7.58 -3.46 7.83
C HIS A 11 -6.28 -2.94 7.24
N PHE A 12 -5.33 -2.70 8.12
CA PHE A 12 -3.99 -2.27 7.74
C PHE A 12 -3.01 -3.35 8.16
N ILE A 13 -2.28 -3.90 7.19
CA ILE A 13 -1.29 -4.94 7.43
C ILE A 13 0.09 -4.33 7.27
N LEU A 14 0.83 -4.27 8.37
CA LEU A 14 2.17 -3.69 8.36
C LEU A 14 3.21 -4.78 8.08
N GLY A 15 3.98 -4.59 7.03
CA GLY A 15 5.08 -5.48 6.69
C GLY A 15 6.37 -5.12 7.44
N PRO A 16 7.47 -5.80 7.10
CA PRO A 16 8.76 -5.50 7.71
C PRO A 16 9.25 -4.11 7.28
N ALA A 17 10.14 -3.54 8.09
CA ALA A 17 10.74 -2.25 7.76
C ALA A 17 11.62 -2.40 6.50
N ALA A 18 11.55 -1.41 5.62
CA ALA A 18 12.38 -1.40 4.43
C ALA A 18 13.84 -1.12 4.81
N PRO A 19 14.81 -1.66 4.05
CA PRO A 19 16.21 -1.31 4.28
C PRO A 19 16.46 0.17 3.94
N ASP A 20 17.52 0.75 4.51
CA ASP A 20 17.82 2.17 4.31
C ASP A 20 18.04 2.55 2.85
N SER A 21 18.34 1.58 1.99
CA SER A 21 18.48 1.81 0.55
C SER A 21 17.22 2.36 -0.12
N TRP A 22 16.07 2.30 0.54
CA TRP A 22 14.83 2.87 -0.01
C TRP A 22 14.96 4.36 -0.30
N ARG A 23 15.85 5.05 0.42
CA ARG A 23 16.03 6.49 0.29
C ARG A 23 16.59 6.91 -1.06
N THR A 24 17.26 5.98 -1.76
CA THR A 24 17.84 6.23 -3.08
C THR A 24 16.97 5.72 -4.21
N LEU A 25 15.83 5.09 -3.90
CA LEU A 25 14.92 4.56 -4.92
C LEU A 25 14.03 5.67 -5.47
N ASP A 26 13.73 5.56 -6.76
CA ASP A 26 12.66 6.35 -7.36
C ASP A 26 11.35 5.61 -7.12
N LEU A 27 10.62 6.02 -6.11
CA LEU A 27 9.38 5.35 -5.72
C LEU A 27 8.32 5.40 -6.81
N SER A 28 8.34 6.43 -7.67
CA SER A 28 7.39 6.54 -8.77
C SER A 28 7.59 5.43 -9.80
N GLN A 29 8.82 4.98 -10.00
CA GLN A 29 9.16 3.95 -10.97
C GLN A 29 9.25 2.56 -10.33
N HIS A 30 9.10 2.49 -9.02
CA HIS A 30 9.30 1.22 -8.30
C HIS A 30 8.18 0.23 -8.61
N PRO A 31 8.49 -0.94 -9.17
CA PRO A 31 7.46 -1.92 -9.48
C PRO A 31 6.99 -2.66 -8.23
N VAL A 32 5.71 -2.99 -8.21
CA VAL A 32 5.10 -3.82 -7.17
C VAL A 32 4.25 -4.87 -7.85
N SER A 33 4.09 -6.01 -7.20
CA SER A 33 3.22 -7.07 -7.70
C SER A 33 2.48 -7.72 -6.54
N ALA A 34 1.34 -8.30 -6.84
CA ALA A 34 0.56 -9.03 -5.86
C ALA A 34 -0.07 -10.25 -6.51
N VAL A 35 -0.16 -11.33 -5.74
CA VAL A 35 -0.75 -12.59 -6.19
C VAL A 35 -1.83 -12.99 -5.20
N VAL A 36 -2.99 -13.39 -5.72
CA VAL A 36 -4.06 -13.98 -4.93
C VAL A 36 -4.11 -15.46 -5.23
N HIS A 37 -4.04 -16.26 -4.17
CA HIS A 37 -4.22 -17.72 -4.26
C HIS A 37 -5.63 -18.03 -3.78
N LYS A 38 -6.47 -18.47 -4.70
CA LYS A 38 -7.86 -18.78 -4.39
C LYS A 38 -7.96 -20.11 -3.64
N ALA A 39 -9.01 -20.24 -2.85
CA ALA A 39 -9.26 -21.48 -2.10
C ALA A 39 -9.41 -22.71 -3.01
N ASN A 40 -9.84 -22.49 -4.25
CA ASN A 40 -10.01 -23.59 -5.23
C ASN A 40 -8.71 -24.00 -5.93
N GLY A 41 -7.57 -23.41 -5.56
CA GLY A 41 -6.27 -23.74 -6.13
C GLY A 41 -5.86 -22.87 -7.31
N SER A 42 -6.74 -22.03 -7.83
CA SER A 42 -6.36 -21.09 -8.90
C SER A 42 -5.64 -19.89 -8.30
N GLN A 43 -4.91 -19.19 -9.15
CA GLN A 43 -4.24 -17.96 -8.73
C GLN A 43 -4.28 -16.93 -9.85
N TRP A 44 -4.15 -15.67 -9.47
CA TRP A 44 -4.03 -14.58 -10.43
C TRP A 44 -3.24 -13.47 -9.79
N GLU A 45 -2.64 -12.63 -10.64
CA GLU A 45 -1.77 -11.58 -10.14
C GLU A 45 -2.06 -10.25 -10.80
N ARG A 46 -1.58 -9.19 -10.14
CA ARG A 46 -1.59 -7.84 -10.69
C ARG A 46 -0.24 -7.21 -10.47
N GLN A 47 0.06 -6.27 -11.33
CA GLN A 47 1.27 -5.48 -11.22
C GLN A 47 0.91 -4.02 -11.15
N GLY A 48 1.78 -3.25 -10.51
CA GLY A 48 1.61 -1.82 -10.37
C GLY A 48 2.93 -1.14 -10.11
N SER A 49 2.86 0.11 -9.77
CA SER A 49 4.05 0.88 -9.43
C SER A 49 3.66 2.08 -8.57
N GLY A 50 4.66 2.74 -8.01
CA GLY A 50 4.41 3.97 -7.26
C GLY A 50 3.77 5.08 -8.09
N ALA A 51 3.95 5.07 -9.40
CA ALA A 51 3.33 6.07 -10.28
C ALA A 51 1.81 6.04 -10.24
N ALA A 52 1.20 4.90 -9.86
CA ALA A 52 -0.25 4.82 -9.72
C ALA A 52 -0.79 5.69 -8.59
N VAL A 53 0.06 6.09 -7.65
CA VAL A 53 -0.30 6.97 -6.54
C VAL A 53 0.01 8.41 -6.93
N LEU A 54 -0.91 9.05 -7.65
CA LEU A 54 -0.77 10.46 -8.10
C LEU A 54 0.55 10.72 -8.85
N GLY A 55 1.04 9.73 -9.59
CA GLY A 55 2.31 9.82 -10.30
C GLY A 55 3.53 9.51 -9.42
N ASP A 56 3.43 9.72 -8.13
CA ASP A 56 4.51 9.46 -7.16
C ASP A 56 3.91 9.52 -5.76
N PRO A 57 4.11 8.50 -4.92
CA PRO A 57 3.56 8.51 -3.55
C PRO A 57 4.07 9.70 -2.72
N ARG A 58 5.22 10.24 -3.05
CA ARG A 58 5.75 11.42 -2.35
C ARG A 58 4.90 12.67 -2.60
N VAL A 59 4.21 12.74 -3.74
CA VAL A 59 3.26 13.83 -4.02
C VAL A 59 2.09 13.76 -3.03
N ALA A 60 1.54 12.57 -2.83
CA ALA A 60 0.44 12.38 -1.88
C ALA A 60 0.87 12.73 -0.45
N LEU A 61 2.07 12.31 -0.06
CA LEU A 61 2.60 12.61 1.27
C LEU A 61 2.79 14.11 1.44
N THR A 62 3.35 14.78 0.45
CA THR A 62 3.58 16.24 0.50
C THR A 62 2.25 16.97 0.66
N TRP A 63 1.25 16.56 -0.10
CA TRP A 63 -0.08 17.17 0.00
C TRP A 63 -0.64 17.02 1.42
N LEU A 64 -0.53 15.84 2.00
CA LEU A 64 -1.04 15.56 3.33
C LEU A 64 -0.32 16.42 4.39
N VAL A 65 1.00 16.48 4.32
CA VAL A 65 1.80 17.29 5.27
C VAL A 65 1.38 18.74 5.20
N ASN A 66 1.19 19.28 4.00
CA ASN A 66 0.79 20.67 3.82
C ASN A 66 -0.62 20.92 4.37
N GLU A 67 -1.55 20.00 4.13
CA GLU A 67 -2.91 20.13 4.66
C GLU A 67 -2.94 20.10 6.19
N LEU A 68 -2.21 19.16 6.78
CA LEU A 68 -2.13 19.06 8.23
C LEU A 68 -1.47 20.28 8.84
N SER A 69 -0.45 20.81 8.19
CA SER A 69 0.24 22.00 8.66
C SER A 69 -0.67 23.22 8.74
N GLN A 70 -1.60 23.34 7.78
CA GLN A 70 -2.60 24.42 7.82
C GLN A 70 -3.54 24.28 9.01
N LEU A 71 -3.73 23.07 9.49
CA LEU A 71 -4.57 22.79 10.66
C LEU A 71 -3.78 22.80 11.97
N GLY A 72 -2.49 23.13 11.91
CA GLY A 72 -1.64 23.14 13.10
C GLY A 72 -1.21 21.76 13.56
N ILE A 73 -1.31 20.75 12.69
CA ILE A 73 -0.96 19.37 13.03
C ILE A 73 0.38 19.02 12.40
N THR A 74 1.30 18.51 13.20
CA THR A 74 2.62 18.07 12.73
C THR A 74 2.70 16.55 12.85
N LEU A 75 3.17 15.90 11.78
CA LEU A 75 3.42 14.45 11.82
C LEU A 75 4.58 14.16 12.77
N GLN A 76 4.47 13.07 13.49
CA GLN A 76 5.46 12.69 14.51
C GLN A 76 6.06 11.34 14.18
N GLU A 77 7.25 11.11 14.71
CA GLU A 77 7.92 9.82 14.59
C GLU A 77 7.02 8.69 15.09
N GLY A 78 7.02 7.58 14.39
CA GLY A 78 6.20 6.41 14.75
C GLY A 78 4.82 6.39 14.13
N GLN A 79 4.38 7.47 13.48
CA GLN A 79 3.09 7.48 12.80
C GLN A 79 3.21 6.85 11.42
N PHE A 80 2.13 6.18 10.98
CA PHE A 80 2.06 5.57 9.68
C PHE A 80 1.14 6.35 8.77
N ILE A 81 1.50 6.43 7.48
CA ILE A 81 0.73 7.12 6.47
C ILE A 81 0.55 6.19 5.28
N THR A 82 -0.69 6.12 4.79
CA THR A 82 -0.98 5.43 3.55
C THR A 82 -1.22 6.48 2.47
N THR A 83 -0.57 6.31 1.32
CA THR A 83 -0.59 7.32 0.25
C THR A 83 -1.56 6.98 -0.87
N GLY A 84 -2.11 5.78 -0.86
CA GLY A 84 -3.04 5.32 -1.88
C GLY A 84 -2.62 3.98 -2.45
N THR A 85 -3.42 3.47 -3.38
CA THR A 85 -3.15 2.17 -3.97
C THR A 85 -2.20 2.29 -5.16
N CYS A 86 -1.26 1.37 -5.24
CA CYS A 86 -0.27 1.33 -6.32
C CYS A 86 -0.65 0.38 -7.45
N MET A 87 -1.82 -0.25 -7.37
CA MET A 87 -2.34 -1.15 -8.39
C MET A 87 -3.86 -1.23 -8.31
N THR A 88 -4.49 -1.79 -9.34
CA THR A 88 -5.92 -2.05 -9.28
C THR A 88 -6.21 -3.01 -8.12
N PRO A 89 -7.20 -2.70 -7.27
CA PRO A 89 -7.52 -3.56 -6.15
C PRO A 89 -7.82 -5.00 -6.56
N LEU A 90 -7.38 -5.94 -5.73
CA LEU A 90 -7.59 -7.36 -5.95
C LEU A 90 -8.87 -7.81 -5.24
N GLU A 91 -9.67 -8.63 -5.92
CA GLU A 91 -10.85 -9.22 -5.31
C GLU A 91 -10.46 -10.43 -4.50
N ILE A 92 -10.96 -10.52 -3.28
CA ILE A 92 -10.66 -11.62 -2.37
C ILE A 92 -11.94 -12.15 -1.76
N GLU A 93 -11.88 -13.40 -1.34
CA GLU A 93 -12.98 -14.09 -0.66
C GLU A 93 -12.44 -14.83 0.56
N PRO A 94 -13.30 -15.20 1.52
CA PRO A 94 -12.84 -16.01 2.65
C PRO A 94 -12.17 -17.30 2.17
N GLY A 95 -11.04 -17.64 2.77
CA GLY A 95 -10.25 -18.81 2.39
C GLY A 95 -9.13 -18.51 1.39
N ASP A 96 -9.13 -17.33 0.78
CA ASP A 96 -8.05 -16.90 -0.12
C ASP A 96 -6.83 -16.49 0.68
N SER A 97 -5.67 -16.51 0.01
CA SER A 97 -4.48 -15.87 0.54
C SER A 97 -3.93 -14.92 -0.51
N ALA A 98 -3.20 -13.91 -0.05
CA ALA A 98 -2.59 -12.93 -0.94
C ALA A 98 -1.17 -12.66 -0.48
N SER A 99 -0.31 -12.37 -1.45
CA SER A 99 1.03 -11.89 -1.16
C SER A 99 1.32 -10.69 -2.05
N ALA A 100 2.04 -9.73 -1.49
CA ALA A 100 2.47 -8.53 -2.21
C ALA A 100 3.98 -8.46 -2.15
N ASP A 101 4.60 -8.20 -3.30
CA ASP A 101 6.03 -8.07 -3.44
C ASP A 101 6.36 -6.63 -3.82
N PHE A 102 7.02 -5.94 -2.91
CA PHE A 102 7.46 -4.56 -3.11
C PHE A 102 8.95 -4.50 -3.48
N GLY A 103 9.51 -5.60 -3.99
CA GLY A 103 10.91 -5.66 -4.36
C GLY A 103 11.83 -5.52 -3.16
N VAL A 104 12.83 -4.65 -3.27
CA VAL A 104 13.79 -4.44 -2.16
C VAL A 104 13.13 -3.89 -0.91
N LEU A 105 11.92 -3.33 -1.02
CA LEU A 105 11.19 -2.81 0.15
C LEU A 105 10.60 -3.91 1.01
N GLY A 106 10.48 -5.14 0.47
CA GLY A 106 10.00 -6.28 1.24
C GLY A 106 8.76 -6.92 0.64
N LYS A 107 8.30 -7.98 1.30
CA LYS A 107 7.13 -8.75 0.89
C LYS A 107 6.18 -8.87 2.06
N ILE A 108 4.89 -8.94 1.76
CA ILE A 108 3.84 -9.13 2.74
C ILE A 108 2.95 -10.27 2.27
N SER A 109 2.58 -11.16 3.18
CA SER A 109 1.64 -12.24 2.90
C SER A 109 0.53 -12.22 3.93
N MET A 110 -0.67 -12.57 3.50
CA MET A 110 -1.83 -12.60 4.39
C MET A 110 -2.81 -13.66 3.94
N ARG A 111 -3.60 -14.16 4.88
CA ARG A 111 -4.65 -15.12 4.63
C ARG A 111 -5.97 -14.53 5.11
N PHE A 112 -7.01 -14.71 4.32
CA PHE A 112 -8.34 -14.21 4.63
C PHE A 112 -9.19 -15.32 5.22
N GLY A 113 -9.46 -15.23 6.52
CA GLY A 113 -10.31 -16.17 7.22
C GLY A 113 -11.75 -15.69 7.33
N PHE A 114 -12.54 -16.44 8.06
CA PHE A 114 -13.94 -16.09 8.33
C PHE A 114 -14.08 -15.26 9.59
#